data_6ab2219c25bf19fe07e68beb86a3bbc2
#
_entry.id   6ab2219c25bf19fe07e68beb86a3bbc2
#
_cell.length_a   1.000
_cell.length_b   1.000
_cell.length_c   1.000
_cell.angle_alpha   90.00
_cell.angle_beta   90.00
_cell.angle_gamma   90.00
#
_symmetry.space_group_name_H-M   'P 1'
#
loop_
_entity.id
_entity.type
_entity.pdbx_description
1 polymer ?
#
loop_
_entity_poly.entity_id
_entity_poly.type
_entity_poly.pdbx_seq_one_letter_code
_entity_poly.pdbx_strand_id
1 'polypeptide(L)'
;MPFLPVTPEELQGQPDFIIVTGDAYVDHPSFGTAIISRVLEAEGFSVAILPQPEYRSCEAFKKFGKPRLAFLVNSGNIDSMVAHYTVAKKRRNDDYYSPGGKAGYRPDRAVIVYCNRIREAYGDIPIIIGGVEASTRRFAHYDYWTDSVRRSILVDSRADILTYGMGENILRRLAFLLDKGVPVRKIRDVRGTVFMESREFCPHFESAFIGEYDDLKTDKKEYAKAFRIQNENQDPFYGKALVEGYDNKILVQNPPMHPLTTEELDKVYALPYMRAYHPMYEKDGGIPAIQEVQFSITHNRGCFGNCNFCSIAFHQGRTVTSRSVESCLEEAKLLTKLPGFKGYIHDVGGPSANFRGNYCEKAKKAGVCKNKNCLTPSICKNMKVDHEEYLELLKKVEAIPGVKKVFVRSGLRYDYMLADKNDDFFRKIVKDHVSGQLKVAPEHCSNHVLKLMGKPSIETYDRFKAKFYKITEELGKEQYLVPYLMSSHPGSTLADAIELALYLKKNRINPEQVQDFYPTPGTASTCMFWTGLDPFTGETVFVPKDYEEKRQQRALLQWYKPDNHDTVRKALYRAGRQDLIGFGPDCLVKPRVLAKERSYGKKDTKKPQGKTLGKKPMKKKR
;
A
#
# COMPACT_ATOMS: atom_id res chain seq x y z
N MET A 1 1.66 30.12 5.30
CA MET A 1 2.20 29.78 6.62
C MET A 1 3.54 29.08 6.43
N PRO A 2 4.45 29.07 7.42
CA PRO A 2 5.71 28.34 7.30
C PRO A 2 5.52 26.83 7.47
N PHE A 3 6.57 26.07 7.20
CA PHE A 3 6.66 24.68 7.64
C PHE A 3 6.54 24.60 9.16
N LEU A 4 6.10 23.44 9.67
CA LEU A 4 6.12 23.20 11.11
C LEU A 4 7.58 23.00 11.60
N PRO A 5 7.88 23.35 12.85
CA PRO A 5 9.22 23.31 13.39
C PRO A 5 9.89 21.94 13.28
N VAL A 6 11.12 21.93 12.75
CA VAL A 6 12.02 20.78 12.71
C VAL A 6 13.29 21.01 13.53
N THR A 7 13.50 22.24 14.02
CA THR A 7 14.59 22.61 14.92
C THR A 7 14.07 23.36 16.14
N PRO A 8 14.80 23.35 17.28
CA PRO A 8 14.40 24.09 18.49
C PRO A 8 14.26 25.58 18.28
N GLU A 9 15.07 26.18 17.39
CA GLU A 9 15.10 27.62 17.09
C GLU A 9 13.81 28.08 16.37
N GLU A 10 13.12 27.17 15.72
CA GLU A 10 11.84 27.42 15.04
C GLU A 10 10.64 27.34 16.00
N LEU A 11 10.84 26.80 17.23
CA LEU A 11 9.80 26.64 18.24
C LEU A 11 9.65 27.89 19.11
N GLN A 12 8.41 28.20 19.45
CA GLN A 12 8.09 29.16 20.49
C GLN A 12 7.71 28.40 21.77
N GLY A 13 8.72 28.06 22.58
CA GLY A 13 8.52 27.38 23.87
C GLY A 13 8.50 25.85 23.75
N GLN A 14 7.89 25.19 24.72
CA GLN A 14 7.79 23.73 24.79
C GLN A 14 6.71 23.22 23.83
N PRO A 15 6.99 22.24 22.97
CA PRO A 15 5.97 21.68 22.10
C PRO A 15 4.95 20.84 22.88
N ASP A 16 3.69 20.88 22.49
CA ASP A 16 2.66 20.00 23.01
C ASP A 16 2.86 18.57 22.53
N PHE A 17 3.15 18.43 21.26
CA PHE A 17 3.42 17.15 20.62
C PHE A 17 4.73 17.17 19.85
N ILE A 18 5.48 16.05 19.91
CA ILE A 18 6.61 15.79 19.04
C ILE A 18 6.26 14.58 18.16
N ILE A 19 6.20 14.78 16.84
CA ILE A 19 5.91 13.71 15.90
C ILE A 19 7.23 13.13 15.40
N VAL A 20 7.49 11.86 15.71
CA VAL A 20 8.65 11.10 15.23
C VAL A 20 8.20 10.25 14.03
N THR A 21 8.84 10.44 12.88
CA THR A 21 8.44 9.77 11.65
C THR A 21 9.62 9.13 10.93
N GLY A 22 9.35 7.98 10.27
CA GLY A 22 10.32 7.30 9.42
C GLY A 22 10.53 7.93 8.04
N ASP A 23 9.69 8.89 7.64
CA ASP A 23 9.86 9.65 6.41
C ASP A 23 10.60 10.97 6.67
N ALA A 24 11.27 11.50 5.64
CA ALA A 24 11.65 12.90 5.60
C ALA A 24 10.39 13.79 5.65
N TYR A 25 10.52 15.02 6.16
CA TYR A 25 9.36 15.91 6.29
C TYR A 25 8.92 16.48 4.94
N VAL A 26 7.76 16.06 4.51
CA VAL A 26 7.01 16.59 3.35
C VAL A 26 5.66 17.09 3.86
N ASP A 27 5.42 18.39 3.73
CA ASP A 27 4.17 19.01 4.17
C ASP A 27 3.14 19.02 3.03
N HIS A 28 2.51 17.85 2.82
CA HIS A 28 1.55 17.63 1.75
C HIS A 28 0.40 16.74 2.22
N PRO A 29 -0.86 16.98 1.81
CA PRO A 29 -2.04 16.20 2.26
C PRO A 29 -2.07 14.73 1.81
N SER A 30 -1.06 14.26 1.08
CA SER A 30 -0.83 12.83 0.81
C SER A 30 0.09 12.16 1.84
N PHE A 31 0.60 12.91 2.83
CA PHE A 31 1.49 12.39 3.87
C PHE A 31 0.78 12.40 5.23
N GLY A 32 0.68 11.22 5.85
CA GLY A 32 -0.02 11.07 7.13
C GLY A 32 0.56 11.96 8.23
N THR A 33 1.88 12.11 8.28
CA THR A 33 2.56 13.02 9.23
C THR A 33 2.10 14.47 9.05
N ALA A 34 2.04 14.97 7.81
CA ALA A 34 1.59 16.33 7.52
C ALA A 34 0.12 16.53 7.90
N ILE A 35 -0.75 15.55 7.56
CA ILE A 35 -2.18 15.63 7.92
C ILE A 35 -2.34 15.75 9.43
N ILE A 36 -1.74 14.86 10.19
CA ILE A 36 -1.90 14.82 11.64
C ILE A 36 -1.30 16.06 12.31
N SER A 37 -0.13 16.50 11.87
CA SER A 37 0.50 17.71 12.42
C SER A 37 -0.32 18.96 12.15
N ARG A 38 -0.84 19.14 10.93
CA ARG A 38 -1.69 20.29 10.58
C ARG A 38 -3.06 20.25 11.26
N VAL A 39 -3.62 19.06 11.48
CA VAL A 39 -4.86 18.90 12.26
C VAL A 39 -4.64 19.34 13.69
N LEU A 40 -3.55 18.92 14.35
CA LEU A 40 -3.25 19.33 15.72
C LEU A 40 -2.92 20.83 15.82
N GLU A 41 -2.18 21.38 14.87
CA GLU A 41 -1.92 22.82 14.78
C GLU A 41 -3.23 23.62 14.66
N ALA A 42 -4.18 23.16 13.82
CA ALA A 42 -5.48 23.80 13.66
C ALA A 42 -6.37 23.73 14.91
N GLU A 43 -6.14 22.74 15.78
CA GLU A 43 -6.78 22.66 17.11
C GLU A 43 -6.04 23.51 18.17
N GLY A 44 -5.00 24.26 17.80
CA GLY A 44 -4.26 25.19 18.68
C GLY A 44 -3.09 24.57 19.43
N PHE A 45 -2.68 23.35 19.09
CA PHE A 45 -1.52 22.70 19.71
C PHE A 45 -0.21 23.05 19.02
N SER A 46 0.85 23.23 19.81
CA SER A 46 2.22 23.38 19.32
C SER A 46 2.78 22.01 18.94
N VAL A 47 3.23 21.87 17.69
CA VAL A 47 3.71 20.58 17.13
C VAL A 47 5.11 20.76 16.57
N ALA A 48 6.05 19.90 17.00
CA ALA A 48 7.36 19.75 16.40
C ALA A 48 7.46 18.43 15.61
N ILE A 49 8.20 18.43 14.52
CA ILE A 49 8.44 17.23 13.69
C ILE A 49 9.89 16.80 13.82
N LEU A 50 10.10 15.55 14.20
CA LEU A 50 11.40 14.87 14.25
C LEU A 50 11.47 13.82 13.13
N PRO A 51 11.87 14.25 11.91
CA PRO A 51 11.88 13.35 10.76
C PRO A 51 13.17 12.55 10.74
N GLN A 52 13.07 11.24 10.54
CA GLN A 52 14.19 10.32 10.38
C GLN A 52 15.33 10.56 11.38
N PRO A 53 15.07 10.60 12.71
CA PRO A 53 16.12 10.81 13.68
C PRO A 53 17.19 9.72 13.59
N GLU A 54 18.45 10.09 13.89
CA GLU A 54 19.50 9.11 14.09
C GLU A 54 19.06 8.15 15.21
N TYR A 55 18.96 6.87 14.90
CA TYR A 55 18.30 5.88 15.76
C TYR A 55 19.25 4.93 16.51
N ARG A 56 20.56 5.04 16.30
CA ARG A 56 21.54 4.19 17.00
C ARG A 56 21.74 4.60 18.46
N SER A 57 21.40 5.85 18.78
CA SER A 57 21.38 6.36 20.15
C SER A 57 20.08 7.09 20.47
N CYS A 58 19.84 7.43 21.73
CA CYS A 58 18.68 8.23 22.14
C CYS A 58 18.88 9.74 22.00
N GLU A 59 20.09 10.23 21.65
CA GLU A 59 20.42 11.66 21.69
C GLU A 59 19.58 12.50 20.72
N ALA A 60 19.37 12.01 19.50
CA ALA A 60 18.56 12.71 18.51
C ALA A 60 17.11 12.93 18.99
N PHE A 61 16.59 12.06 19.86
CA PHE A 61 15.24 12.15 20.40
C PHE A 61 15.09 13.20 21.49
N LYS A 62 16.21 13.72 22.02
CA LYS A 62 16.25 14.80 23.00
C LYS A 62 16.23 16.20 22.38
N LYS A 63 16.29 16.31 21.07
CA LYS A 63 16.43 17.55 20.29
C LYS A 63 15.48 18.67 20.73
N PHE A 64 14.20 18.35 20.97
CA PHE A 64 13.16 19.30 21.37
C PHE A 64 12.85 19.30 22.88
N GLY A 65 13.57 18.52 23.68
CA GLY A 65 13.19 18.28 25.07
C GLY A 65 11.95 17.38 25.19
N LYS A 66 11.29 17.45 26.35
CA LYS A 66 10.05 16.69 26.60
C LYS A 66 8.86 17.43 25.98
N PRO A 67 7.95 16.76 25.24
CA PRO A 67 6.67 17.37 24.89
C PRO A 67 5.80 17.58 26.15
N ARG A 68 4.91 18.54 26.11
CA ARG A 68 3.95 18.79 27.20
C ARG A 68 2.94 17.64 27.34
N LEU A 69 2.50 17.06 26.21
CA LEU A 69 1.45 16.05 26.16
C LEU A 69 1.96 14.66 25.77
N ALA A 70 2.51 14.47 24.56
CA ALA A 70 2.94 13.16 24.13
C ALA A 70 3.91 13.18 22.93
N PHE A 71 4.67 12.09 22.79
CA PHE A 71 5.28 11.70 21.51
C PHE A 71 4.25 10.98 20.64
N LEU A 72 4.19 11.34 19.35
CA LEU A 72 3.43 10.64 18.33
C LEU A 72 4.42 9.95 17.38
N VAL A 73 4.32 8.62 17.22
CA VAL A 73 5.34 7.85 16.50
C VAL A 73 4.73 7.06 15.34
N ASN A 74 5.32 7.21 14.15
CA ASN A 74 4.93 6.44 12.97
C ASN A 74 6.14 6.06 12.09
N SER A 75 5.94 5.09 11.19
CA SER A 75 6.96 4.65 10.23
C SER A 75 7.07 5.54 8.98
N GLY A 76 6.18 6.51 8.83
CA GLY A 76 5.97 7.25 7.59
C GLY A 76 4.80 6.72 6.76
N ASN A 77 4.75 7.07 5.48
CA ASN A 77 3.71 6.66 4.53
C ASN A 77 3.76 5.19 4.14
N ILE A 78 4.89 4.55 4.35
CA ILE A 78 5.12 3.14 4.04
C ILE A 78 5.59 2.40 5.29
N ASP A 79 5.25 1.12 5.35
CA ASP A 79 5.80 0.19 6.35
C ASP A 79 7.33 0.08 6.19
N SER A 80 8.08 0.17 7.30
CA SER A 80 9.54 0.19 7.28
C SER A 80 10.16 -1.06 6.65
N MET A 81 9.56 -2.24 6.91
CA MET A 81 10.06 -3.49 6.34
C MET A 81 9.76 -3.59 4.84
N VAL A 82 8.59 -3.06 4.40
CA VAL A 82 8.23 -2.97 2.98
C VAL A 82 9.12 -1.97 2.25
N ALA A 83 9.48 -0.86 2.89
CA ALA A 83 10.43 0.11 2.34
C ALA A 83 11.82 -0.51 2.11
N HIS A 84 12.27 -1.33 3.05
CA HIS A 84 13.65 -1.83 3.04
C HIS A 84 13.86 -3.10 2.23
N TYR A 85 12.85 -3.96 2.09
CA TYR A 85 13.05 -5.29 1.53
C TYR A 85 12.10 -5.62 0.39
N THR A 86 12.62 -6.34 -0.59
CA THR A 86 11.81 -6.99 -1.63
C THR A 86 11.13 -8.24 -1.07
N VAL A 87 10.18 -8.83 -1.82
CA VAL A 87 9.57 -10.12 -1.47
C VAL A 87 10.61 -11.25 -1.35
N ALA A 88 11.71 -11.18 -2.11
CA ALA A 88 12.83 -12.12 -1.98
C ALA A 88 13.75 -11.82 -0.78
N LYS A 89 13.32 -10.99 0.18
CA LYS A 89 14.05 -10.55 1.37
C LYS A 89 15.41 -9.87 1.07
N LYS A 90 15.58 -9.37 -0.16
CA LYS A 90 16.77 -8.58 -0.54
C LYS A 90 16.56 -7.13 -0.14
N ARG A 91 17.59 -6.52 0.45
CA ARG A 91 17.56 -5.11 0.84
C ARG A 91 17.49 -4.23 -0.41
N ARG A 92 16.66 -3.18 -0.33
CA ARG A 92 16.56 -2.14 -1.36
C ARG A 92 17.70 -1.14 -1.17
N ASN A 93 18.16 -0.55 -2.26
CA ASN A 93 19.17 0.52 -2.25
C ASN A 93 18.53 1.91 -2.19
N ASP A 94 17.24 2.01 -2.50
CA ASP A 94 16.49 3.25 -2.64
C ASP A 94 15.38 3.34 -1.59
N ASP A 95 15.14 4.55 -1.08
CA ASP A 95 13.96 4.91 -0.28
C ASP A 95 13.47 6.29 -0.76
N TYR A 96 12.43 6.32 -1.58
CA TYR A 96 11.89 7.56 -2.16
C TYR A 96 11.37 8.57 -1.14
N TYR A 97 11.13 8.14 0.11
CA TYR A 97 10.71 8.99 1.22
C TYR A 97 11.88 9.54 2.04
N SER A 98 13.10 9.35 1.57
CA SER A 98 14.33 9.80 2.22
C SER A 98 15.10 10.80 1.35
N PRO A 99 16.01 11.61 1.93
CA PRO A 99 16.79 12.60 1.19
C PRO A 99 17.57 12.01 0.02
N GLY A 100 17.39 12.59 -1.18
CA GLY A 100 17.98 12.11 -2.41
C GLY A 100 17.57 10.70 -2.82
N GLY A 101 16.50 10.15 -2.25
CA GLY A 101 16.07 8.77 -2.49
C GLY A 101 16.96 7.69 -1.87
N LYS A 102 17.86 8.04 -0.95
CA LYS A 102 18.86 7.12 -0.37
C LYS A 102 18.27 6.31 0.77
N ALA A 103 18.47 4.99 0.76
CA ALA A 103 18.10 4.12 1.87
C ALA A 103 19.07 4.29 3.08
N GLY A 104 18.59 3.92 4.28
CA GLY A 104 19.39 3.86 5.50
C GLY A 104 19.07 4.89 6.59
N TYR A 105 18.22 5.87 6.29
CA TYR A 105 17.77 6.86 7.28
C TYR A 105 16.70 6.30 8.24
N ARG A 106 15.94 5.35 7.81
CA ARG A 106 14.87 4.69 8.59
C ARG A 106 15.40 3.35 9.13
N PRO A 107 15.12 2.98 10.41
CA PRO A 107 15.43 1.64 10.92
C PRO A 107 14.43 0.59 10.45
N ASP A 108 14.82 -0.67 10.50
CA ASP A 108 13.88 -1.79 10.42
C ASP A 108 12.92 -1.73 11.62
N ARG A 109 11.61 -1.98 11.39
CA ARG A 109 10.57 -1.87 12.43
C ARG A 109 10.63 -0.50 13.15
N ALA A 110 10.57 0.55 12.35
CA ALA A 110 10.85 1.92 12.79
C ALA A 110 10.05 2.34 14.03
N VAL A 111 8.76 2.01 14.10
CA VAL A 111 7.91 2.35 15.24
C VAL A 111 8.46 1.77 16.55
N ILE A 112 8.88 0.51 16.54
CA ILE A 112 9.44 -0.16 17.73
C ILE A 112 10.75 0.49 18.14
N VAL A 113 11.65 0.72 17.18
CA VAL A 113 12.97 1.32 17.46
C VAL A 113 12.82 2.72 18.02
N TYR A 114 12.00 3.56 17.41
CA TYR A 114 11.81 4.93 17.85
C TYR A 114 11.20 4.99 19.26
N CYS A 115 10.18 4.19 19.55
CA CYS A 115 9.60 4.12 20.90
C CYS A 115 10.64 3.69 21.94
N ASN A 116 11.47 2.70 21.65
CA ASN A 116 12.54 2.26 22.55
C ASN A 116 13.56 3.39 22.80
N ARG A 117 13.94 4.18 21.79
CA ARG A 117 14.83 5.33 21.96
C ARG A 117 14.19 6.45 22.79
N ILE A 118 12.88 6.71 22.63
CA ILE A 118 12.15 7.66 23.45
C ILE A 118 12.11 7.19 24.91
N ARG A 119 11.85 5.90 25.16
CA ARG A 119 11.87 5.31 26.50
C ARG A 119 13.26 5.38 27.14
N GLU A 120 14.32 5.18 26.37
CA GLU A 120 15.71 5.31 26.82
C GLU A 120 16.04 6.77 27.20
N ALA A 121 15.55 7.74 26.42
CA ALA A 121 15.80 9.17 26.64
C ALA A 121 15.03 9.74 27.84
N TYR A 122 13.77 9.30 28.06
CA TYR A 122 12.83 10.00 28.93
C TYR A 122 12.10 9.12 29.95
N GLY A 123 12.30 7.79 29.91
CA GLY A 123 11.59 6.87 30.81
C GLY A 123 10.09 6.83 30.55
N ASP A 124 9.31 7.08 31.59
CA ASP A 124 7.85 7.01 31.55
C ASP A 124 7.24 8.33 31.05
N ILE A 125 7.13 8.48 29.75
CA ILE A 125 6.52 9.60 29.04
C ILE A 125 5.41 9.07 28.13
N PRO A 126 4.29 9.80 27.90
CA PRO A 126 3.24 9.36 26.99
C PRO A 126 3.75 9.15 25.55
N ILE A 127 3.52 7.95 25.01
CA ILE A 127 3.84 7.59 23.62
C ILE A 127 2.59 7.03 22.96
N ILE A 128 2.18 7.65 21.87
CA ILE A 128 1.07 7.22 21.03
C ILE A 128 1.63 6.82 19.66
N ILE A 129 1.38 5.60 19.23
CA ILE A 129 1.81 5.10 17.94
C ILE A 129 0.66 5.07 16.94
N GLY A 130 0.98 5.22 15.64
CA GLY A 130 -0.02 5.20 14.57
C GLY A 130 0.60 4.99 13.19
N GLY A 131 -0.19 5.28 12.15
CA GLY A 131 0.21 5.07 10.75
C GLY A 131 0.06 3.61 10.30
N VAL A 132 0.45 3.31 9.06
CA VAL A 132 0.19 2.01 8.42
C VAL A 132 0.89 0.84 9.11
N GLU A 133 2.13 1.02 9.56
CA GLU A 133 2.91 -0.03 10.24
C GLU A 133 2.25 -0.44 11.57
N ALA A 134 1.86 0.53 12.38
CA ALA A 134 1.18 0.27 13.65
C ALA A 134 -0.22 -0.32 13.41
N SER A 135 -0.99 0.28 12.52
CA SER A 135 -2.36 -0.13 12.23
C SER A 135 -2.46 -1.58 11.73
N THR A 136 -1.54 -2.02 10.87
CA THR A 136 -1.55 -3.39 10.33
C THR A 136 -1.01 -4.45 11.29
N ARG A 137 -0.27 -4.03 12.34
CA ARG A 137 0.33 -4.91 13.35
C ARG A 137 -0.26 -4.75 14.75
N ARG A 138 -1.51 -4.24 14.83
CA ARG A 138 -2.16 -3.93 16.11
C ARG A 138 -2.55 -5.15 16.95
N PHE A 139 -2.61 -6.33 16.33
CA PHE A 139 -2.82 -7.64 16.96
C PHE A 139 -1.60 -8.55 16.78
N ALA A 140 -1.67 -9.76 17.30
CA ALA A 140 -0.78 -10.85 16.89
C ALA A 140 -0.85 -10.99 15.36
N HIS A 141 0.30 -10.97 14.70
CA HIS A 141 0.37 -10.93 13.25
C HIS A 141 1.51 -11.80 12.72
N TYR A 142 1.28 -12.44 11.57
CA TYR A 142 2.36 -13.11 10.87
C TYR A 142 3.37 -12.09 10.32
N ASP A 143 4.63 -12.25 10.71
CA ASP A 143 5.76 -11.46 10.21
C ASP A 143 6.53 -12.27 9.16
N TYR A 144 6.48 -11.80 7.92
CA TYR A 144 7.08 -12.49 6.78
C TYR A 144 8.60 -12.65 6.89
N TRP A 145 9.30 -11.71 7.54
CA TRP A 145 10.77 -11.75 7.64
C TRP A 145 11.27 -12.76 8.64
N THR A 146 10.58 -12.91 9.77
CA THR A 146 10.89 -13.92 10.80
C THR A 146 10.18 -15.25 10.58
N ASP A 147 9.26 -15.33 9.60
CA ASP A 147 8.41 -16.48 9.31
C ASP A 147 7.70 -17.03 10.56
N SER A 148 7.15 -16.13 11.35
CA SER A 148 6.51 -16.45 12.63
C SER A 148 5.43 -15.44 12.99
N VAL A 149 4.51 -15.81 13.90
CA VAL A 149 3.55 -14.87 14.46
C VAL A 149 4.23 -14.08 15.57
N ARG A 150 4.21 -12.75 15.45
CA ARG A 150 4.71 -11.81 16.45
C ARG A 150 3.56 -11.24 17.27
N ARG A 151 3.89 -10.75 18.47
CA ARG A 151 2.95 -10.01 19.32
C ARG A 151 2.50 -8.71 18.64
N SER A 152 1.43 -8.12 19.15
CA SER A 152 1.05 -6.76 18.79
C SER A 152 2.26 -5.80 18.84
N ILE A 153 2.35 -4.90 17.87
CA ILE A 153 3.38 -3.85 17.85
C ILE A 153 3.29 -2.92 19.08
N LEU A 154 2.09 -2.79 19.67
CA LEU A 154 1.91 -2.04 20.91
C LEU A 154 2.69 -2.64 22.07
N VAL A 155 2.68 -3.97 22.18
CA VAL A 155 3.44 -4.72 23.19
C VAL A 155 4.93 -4.58 22.96
N ASP A 156 5.40 -4.78 21.72
CA ASP A 156 6.81 -4.73 21.37
C ASP A 156 7.41 -3.32 21.45
N SER A 157 6.62 -2.26 21.17
CA SER A 157 7.05 -0.86 21.24
C SER A 157 6.98 -0.27 22.65
N ARG A 158 6.23 -0.90 23.56
CA ARG A 158 5.93 -0.35 24.90
C ARG A 158 5.27 1.04 24.87
N ALA A 159 4.54 1.35 23.80
CA ALA A 159 3.74 2.57 23.72
C ALA A 159 2.49 2.46 24.61
N ASP A 160 1.88 3.59 24.94
CA ASP A 160 0.72 3.62 25.83
C ASP A 160 -0.59 3.40 25.08
N ILE A 161 -0.71 3.96 23.86
CA ILE A 161 -1.87 3.83 22.98
C ILE A 161 -1.39 3.63 21.54
N LEU A 162 -2.08 2.77 20.81
CA LEU A 162 -1.98 2.66 19.35
C LEU A 162 -3.27 3.21 18.73
N THR A 163 -3.13 4.10 17.76
CA THR A 163 -4.23 4.59 16.92
C THR A 163 -4.23 3.86 15.58
N TYR A 164 -5.39 3.40 15.13
CA TYR A 164 -5.52 2.70 13.86
C TYR A 164 -6.60 3.31 12.97
N GLY A 165 -6.47 3.10 11.68
CA GLY A 165 -7.35 3.72 10.69
C GLY A 165 -6.98 5.17 10.40
N MET A 166 -7.97 5.97 10.07
CA MET A 166 -7.81 7.41 9.82
C MET A 166 -7.73 8.16 11.15
N GLY A 167 -6.59 8.81 11.40
CA GLY A 167 -6.19 9.29 12.73
C GLY A 167 -6.75 10.65 13.15
N GLU A 168 -7.36 11.43 12.26
CA GLU A 168 -7.71 12.83 12.48
C GLU A 168 -8.61 13.02 13.71
N ASN A 169 -9.79 12.41 13.72
CA ASN A 169 -10.75 12.55 14.86
C ASN A 169 -10.26 11.80 16.10
N ILE A 170 -9.48 10.73 15.94
CA ILE A 170 -8.89 10.02 17.07
C ILE A 170 -7.92 10.94 17.80
N LEU A 171 -7.00 11.59 17.09
CA LEU A 171 -5.98 12.45 17.69
C LEU A 171 -6.55 13.77 18.21
N ARG A 172 -7.57 14.35 17.58
CA ARG A 172 -8.34 15.47 18.17
C ARG A 172 -8.87 15.11 19.55
N ARG A 173 -9.50 13.93 19.66
CA ARG A 173 -10.07 13.48 20.93
C ARG A 173 -9.01 13.18 21.98
N LEU A 174 -7.91 12.50 21.59
CA LEU A 174 -6.79 12.20 22.50
C LEU A 174 -6.11 13.49 22.96
N ALA A 175 -5.83 14.43 22.05
CA ALA A 175 -5.22 15.71 22.38
C ALA A 175 -6.07 16.51 23.37
N PHE A 176 -7.39 16.59 23.13
CA PHE A 176 -8.32 17.24 24.06
C PHE A 176 -8.29 16.63 25.46
N LEU A 177 -8.31 15.29 25.57
CA LEU A 177 -8.29 14.62 26.87
C LEU A 177 -6.97 14.81 27.60
N LEU A 178 -5.84 14.71 26.88
CA LEU A 178 -4.50 14.94 27.43
C LEU A 178 -4.35 16.39 27.92
N ASP A 179 -4.84 17.36 27.16
CA ASP A 179 -4.81 18.77 27.51
C ASP A 179 -5.65 19.07 28.76
N LYS A 180 -6.75 18.34 28.96
CA LYS A 180 -7.54 18.39 30.21
C LYS A 180 -6.89 17.64 31.38
N GLY A 181 -5.66 17.17 31.25
CA GLY A 181 -4.91 16.49 32.30
C GLY A 181 -5.31 15.02 32.53
N VAL A 182 -6.10 14.41 31.63
CA VAL A 182 -6.40 12.97 31.73
C VAL A 182 -5.14 12.16 31.42
N PRO A 183 -4.64 11.35 32.38
CA PRO A 183 -3.45 10.52 32.13
C PRO A 183 -3.68 9.56 30.94
N VAL A 184 -2.68 9.43 30.07
CA VAL A 184 -2.77 8.59 28.85
C VAL A 184 -3.25 7.16 29.16
N ARG A 185 -2.82 6.59 30.30
CA ARG A 185 -3.20 5.26 30.77
C ARG A 185 -4.62 5.17 31.35
N LYS A 186 -5.35 6.27 31.40
CA LYS A 186 -6.77 6.29 31.80
C LYS A 186 -7.71 6.51 30.60
N ILE A 187 -7.18 6.82 29.43
CA ILE A 187 -7.96 7.01 28.20
C ILE A 187 -8.25 5.63 27.62
N ARG A 188 -9.48 5.12 27.82
CA ARG A 188 -9.89 3.76 27.45
C ARG A 188 -11.18 3.68 26.61
N ASP A 189 -11.83 4.80 26.39
CA ASP A 189 -13.15 4.92 25.75
C ASP A 189 -13.12 5.56 24.35
N VAL A 190 -11.92 5.84 23.82
CA VAL A 190 -11.78 6.47 22.48
C VAL A 190 -11.80 5.41 21.39
N ARG A 191 -12.74 5.53 20.45
CA ARG A 191 -12.81 4.67 19.26
C ARG A 191 -11.53 4.78 18.42
N GLY A 192 -11.14 3.70 17.74
CA GLY A 192 -9.94 3.67 16.92
C GLY A 192 -8.63 3.55 17.70
N THR A 193 -8.69 3.22 19.00
CA THR A 193 -7.51 3.03 19.84
C THR A 193 -7.32 1.58 20.25
N VAL A 194 -6.07 1.23 20.56
CA VAL A 194 -5.66 -0.07 21.12
C VAL A 194 -4.77 0.21 22.34
N PHE A 195 -4.94 -0.54 23.42
CA PHE A 195 -4.18 -0.39 24.66
C PHE A 195 -4.05 -1.71 25.41
N MET A 196 -3.15 -1.76 26.37
CA MET A 196 -2.96 -2.91 27.27
C MET A 196 -3.64 -2.64 28.61
N GLU A 197 -4.29 -3.66 29.20
CA GLU A 197 -4.90 -3.63 30.52
C GLU A 197 -4.73 -4.94 31.29
N SER A 198 -5.15 -4.95 32.57
CA SER A 198 -5.24 -6.18 33.36
C SER A 198 -6.37 -7.09 32.83
N ARG A 199 -6.35 -8.36 33.21
CA ARG A 199 -7.41 -9.31 32.77
C ARG A 199 -8.78 -9.02 33.39
N GLU A 200 -8.82 -8.28 34.47
CA GLU A 200 -10.05 -7.88 35.16
C GLU A 200 -10.73 -6.67 34.49
N PHE A 201 -10.06 -6.03 33.53
CA PHE A 201 -10.61 -4.87 32.85
C PHE A 201 -11.82 -5.26 32.00
N CYS A 202 -12.92 -4.54 32.19
CA CYS A 202 -14.11 -4.67 31.35
C CYS A 202 -14.10 -3.60 30.24
N PRO A 203 -14.05 -3.98 28.97
CA PRO A 203 -14.11 -3.01 27.87
C PRO A 203 -15.37 -2.14 27.90
N HIS A 204 -15.24 -0.86 27.60
CA HIS A 204 -16.37 0.10 27.57
C HIS A 204 -17.35 -0.17 26.41
N PHE A 205 -16.94 -0.92 25.42
CA PHE A 205 -17.77 -1.31 24.27
C PHE A 205 -18.08 -2.81 24.34
N GLU A 206 -19.19 -3.21 23.70
CA GLU A 206 -19.44 -4.64 23.48
C GLU A 206 -18.21 -5.31 22.85
N SER A 207 -17.74 -6.42 23.44
CA SER A 207 -16.45 -6.99 23.08
C SER A 207 -16.56 -8.44 22.59
N ALA A 208 -15.54 -8.86 21.84
CA ALA A 208 -15.34 -10.23 21.42
C ALA A 208 -13.87 -10.63 21.71
N PHE A 209 -13.68 -11.80 22.32
CA PHE A 209 -12.38 -12.40 22.55
C PHE A 209 -11.89 -13.07 21.26
N ILE A 210 -10.66 -12.79 20.83
CA ILE A 210 -10.12 -13.32 19.58
C ILE A 210 -9.12 -14.44 19.77
N GLY A 211 -8.62 -14.68 20.99
CA GLY A 211 -7.70 -15.74 21.34
C GLY A 211 -6.58 -15.32 22.27
N GLU A 212 -5.87 -16.30 22.83
CA GLU A 212 -4.61 -16.07 23.57
C GLU A 212 -3.46 -16.00 22.56
N TYR A 213 -2.52 -15.08 22.77
CA TYR A 213 -1.36 -14.94 21.88
C TYR A 213 -0.59 -16.25 21.66
N ASP A 214 -0.41 -17.05 22.71
CA ASP A 214 0.35 -18.30 22.60
C ASP A 214 -0.35 -19.35 21.74
N ASP A 215 -1.69 -19.40 21.78
CA ASP A 215 -2.49 -20.22 20.89
C ASP A 215 -2.41 -19.72 19.45
N LEU A 216 -2.58 -18.39 19.26
CA LEU A 216 -2.50 -17.76 17.94
C LEU A 216 -1.13 -17.94 17.28
N LYS A 217 -0.06 -18.04 18.07
CA LYS A 217 1.30 -18.25 17.59
C LYS A 217 1.52 -19.66 17.07
N THR A 218 0.88 -20.66 17.66
CA THR A 218 1.16 -22.08 17.40
C THR A 218 0.06 -22.78 16.62
N ASP A 219 -1.21 -22.45 16.88
CA ASP A 219 -2.36 -23.05 16.21
C ASP A 219 -2.84 -22.22 15.02
N LYS A 220 -2.71 -22.78 13.83
CA LYS A 220 -3.12 -22.14 12.57
C LYS A 220 -4.63 -21.97 12.44
N LYS A 221 -5.43 -22.84 13.05
CA LYS A 221 -6.90 -22.75 13.02
C LYS A 221 -7.38 -21.62 13.91
N GLU A 222 -6.81 -21.52 15.13
CA GLU A 222 -7.13 -20.41 16.04
C GLU A 222 -6.68 -19.06 15.43
N TYR A 223 -5.52 -19.01 14.77
CA TYR A 223 -5.10 -17.80 14.04
C TYR A 223 -6.08 -17.42 12.91
N ALA A 224 -6.55 -18.38 12.11
CA ALA A 224 -7.52 -18.13 11.05
C ALA A 224 -8.87 -17.65 11.60
N LYS A 225 -9.34 -18.24 12.70
CA LYS A 225 -10.54 -17.84 13.43
C LYS A 225 -10.42 -16.42 14.00
N ALA A 226 -9.29 -16.10 14.64
CA ALA A 226 -9.01 -14.76 15.15
C ALA A 226 -9.03 -13.72 14.02
N PHE A 227 -8.39 -14.01 12.89
CA PHE A 227 -8.44 -13.15 11.72
C PHE A 227 -9.87 -12.92 11.21
N ARG A 228 -10.68 -13.98 11.14
CA ARG A 228 -12.10 -13.87 10.74
C ARG A 228 -12.86 -12.94 11.67
N ILE A 229 -12.72 -13.09 13.00
CA ILE A 229 -13.37 -12.20 13.97
C ILE A 229 -12.90 -10.76 13.79
N GLN A 230 -11.60 -10.52 13.56
CA GLN A 230 -11.07 -9.20 13.27
C GLN A 230 -11.71 -8.61 12.01
N ASN A 231 -11.79 -9.38 10.93
CA ASN A 231 -12.38 -8.93 9.66
C ASN A 231 -13.86 -8.56 9.79
N GLU A 232 -14.63 -9.35 10.55
CA GLU A 232 -16.08 -9.13 10.79
C GLU A 232 -16.35 -7.89 11.65
N ASN A 233 -15.37 -7.38 12.41
CA ASN A 233 -15.54 -6.26 13.34
C ASN A 233 -14.77 -4.98 12.92
N GLN A 234 -14.44 -4.83 11.64
CA GLN A 234 -13.76 -3.65 11.11
C GLN A 234 -14.69 -2.52 10.69
N ASP A 235 -15.98 -2.67 10.85
CA ASP A 235 -16.94 -1.63 10.49
C ASP A 235 -17.24 -0.71 11.68
N PRO A 236 -17.23 0.62 11.51
CA PRO A 236 -17.43 1.58 12.60
C PRO A 236 -18.86 1.60 13.17
N PHE A 237 -19.84 1.08 12.45
CA PHE A 237 -21.26 1.12 12.92
C PHE A 237 -21.61 -0.04 13.85
N TYR A 238 -21.13 -1.24 13.57
CA TYR A 238 -21.47 -2.44 14.34
C TYR A 238 -20.27 -3.22 14.88
N GLY A 239 -19.05 -2.79 14.58
CA GLY A 239 -17.83 -3.44 15.08
C GLY A 239 -17.78 -3.40 16.60
N LYS A 240 -17.42 -4.55 17.20
CA LYS A 240 -17.20 -4.70 18.64
C LYS A 240 -15.78 -4.32 19.01
N ALA A 241 -15.54 -4.08 20.29
CA ALA A 241 -14.18 -4.13 20.82
C ALA A 241 -13.63 -5.54 20.67
N LEU A 242 -12.32 -5.64 20.40
CA LEU A 242 -11.67 -6.95 20.27
C LEU A 242 -10.65 -7.11 21.38
N VAL A 243 -10.61 -8.29 21.99
CA VAL A 243 -9.75 -8.60 23.13
C VAL A 243 -8.82 -9.77 22.75
N GLU A 244 -7.51 -9.56 22.88
CA GLU A 244 -6.47 -10.58 22.69
C GLU A 244 -5.74 -10.81 24.02
N GLY A 245 -5.60 -12.07 24.44
CA GLY A 245 -4.99 -12.42 25.72
C GLY A 245 -3.47 -12.49 25.65
N TYR A 246 -2.80 -12.04 26.72
CA TYR A 246 -1.36 -12.11 26.96
C TYR A 246 -1.11 -12.44 28.43
N ASP A 247 -0.53 -13.56 28.77
CA ASP A 247 -0.22 -13.96 30.17
C ASP A 247 -1.18 -13.38 31.22
N ASN A 248 -0.73 -12.35 31.95
CA ASN A 248 -1.50 -11.64 32.99
C ASN A 248 -2.19 -10.35 32.51
N LYS A 249 -2.18 -10.06 31.20
CA LYS A 249 -2.76 -8.86 30.59
C LYS A 249 -3.66 -9.20 29.41
N ILE A 250 -4.41 -8.21 28.99
CA ILE A 250 -5.16 -8.24 27.72
C ILE A 250 -4.81 -7.03 26.88
N LEU A 251 -4.80 -7.21 25.59
CA LEU A 251 -4.82 -6.13 24.62
C LEU A 251 -6.27 -5.89 24.22
N VAL A 252 -6.71 -4.65 24.31
CA VAL A 252 -8.07 -4.23 23.96
C VAL A 252 -7.99 -3.28 22.78
N GLN A 253 -8.64 -3.65 21.68
CA GLN A 253 -8.93 -2.75 20.57
C GLN A 253 -10.36 -2.23 20.69
N ASN A 254 -10.54 -0.93 20.83
CA ASN A 254 -11.87 -0.31 20.73
C ASN A 254 -12.41 -0.40 19.30
N PRO A 255 -13.73 -0.28 19.08
CA PRO A 255 -14.30 -0.26 17.73
C PRO A 255 -13.67 0.83 16.85
N PRO A 256 -13.66 0.67 15.51
CA PRO A 256 -13.12 1.67 14.61
C PRO A 256 -13.77 3.05 14.80
N MET A 257 -12.98 4.12 14.60
CA MET A 257 -13.52 5.47 14.51
C MET A 257 -14.45 5.58 13.29
N HIS A 258 -15.51 6.38 13.41
CA HIS A 258 -16.37 6.68 12.26
C HIS A 258 -15.56 7.40 11.18
N PRO A 259 -15.83 7.12 9.90
CA PRO A 259 -15.22 7.85 8.79
C PRO A 259 -15.51 9.36 8.94
N LEU A 260 -14.58 10.20 8.49
CA LEU A 260 -14.84 11.62 8.37
C LEU A 260 -16.05 11.86 7.45
N THR A 261 -16.90 12.82 7.80
CA THR A 261 -17.92 13.31 6.86
C THR A 261 -17.28 14.06 5.70
N THR A 262 -18.04 14.37 4.66
CA THR A 262 -17.54 15.20 3.55
C THR A 262 -17.02 16.54 4.04
N GLU A 263 -17.76 17.20 4.94
CA GLU A 263 -17.41 18.50 5.52
C GLU A 263 -16.15 18.44 6.37
N GLU A 264 -15.99 17.37 7.17
CA GLU A 264 -14.78 17.16 7.96
C GLU A 264 -13.57 16.87 7.05
N LEU A 265 -13.77 16.07 6.02
CA LEU A 265 -12.73 15.75 5.05
C LEU A 265 -12.29 17.01 4.27
N ASP A 266 -13.24 17.84 3.84
CA ASP A 266 -12.97 19.10 3.16
C ASP A 266 -12.15 20.04 4.06
N LYS A 267 -12.49 20.17 5.34
CA LYS A 267 -11.71 20.95 6.31
C LYS A 267 -10.27 20.43 6.45
N VAL A 268 -10.06 19.12 6.48
CA VAL A 268 -8.71 18.54 6.53
C VAL A 268 -7.89 18.89 5.29
N TYR A 269 -8.47 18.84 4.11
CA TYR A 269 -7.75 19.17 2.86
C TYR A 269 -7.59 20.67 2.62
N ALA A 270 -8.36 21.51 3.31
CA ALA A 270 -8.24 22.98 3.29
C ALA A 270 -7.15 23.50 4.22
N LEU A 271 -6.54 22.66 5.07
CA LEU A 271 -5.44 23.07 5.95
C LEU A 271 -4.24 23.61 5.15
N PRO A 272 -3.42 24.48 5.74
CA PRO A 272 -2.41 25.26 5.01
C PRO A 272 -1.12 24.47 4.75
N TYR A 273 -1.23 23.41 3.97
CA TYR A 273 -0.07 22.61 3.53
C TYR A 273 0.84 23.40 2.61
N MET A 274 2.15 23.30 2.82
CA MET A 274 3.17 23.90 1.95
C MET A 274 3.27 23.22 0.56
N ARG A 275 2.79 21.98 0.43
CA ARG A 275 2.85 21.13 -0.76
C ARG A 275 4.28 20.97 -1.32
N ALA A 276 5.21 20.91 -0.40
CA ALA A 276 6.63 20.78 -0.67
C ALA A 276 7.32 19.95 0.43
N TYR A 277 8.52 19.48 0.16
CA TYR A 277 9.40 18.99 1.20
C TYR A 277 10.07 20.16 1.92
N HIS A 278 10.51 19.94 3.15
CA HIS A 278 11.20 20.96 3.94
C HIS A 278 12.53 21.36 3.28
N PRO A 279 12.88 22.67 3.20
CA PRO A 279 14.07 23.16 2.49
C PRO A 279 15.41 22.58 2.98
N MET A 280 15.46 22.05 4.22
CA MET A 280 16.67 21.39 4.74
C MET A 280 17.20 20.28 3.84
N TYR A 281 16.37 19.68 2.97
CA TYR A 281 16.75 18.57 2.08
C TYR A 281 17.23 18.99 0.70
N GLU A 282 17.25 20.28 0.36
CA GLU A 282 17.65 20.75 -0.98
C GLU A 282 19.07 20.32 -1.34
N LYS A 283 20.00 20.46 -0.38
CA LYS A 283 21.41 20.08 -0.56
C LYS A 283 21.61 18.57 -0.77
N ASP A 284 20.66 17.76 -0.31
CA ASP A 284 20.69 16.30 -0.42
C ASP A 284 19.94 15.78 -1.67
N GLY A 285 19.45 16.68 -2.52
CA GLY A 285 18.71 16.33 -3.75
C GLY A 285 17.20 16.24 -3.58
N GLY A 286 16.65 16.80 -2.50
CA GLY A 286 15.22 16.84 -2.20
C GLY A 286 14.64 15.49 -1.82
N ILE A 287 13.30 15.38 -1.85
CA ILE A 287 12.57 14.15 -1.52
C ILE A 287 11.80 13.67 -2.76
N PRO A 288 12.22 12.55 -3.40
CA PRO A 288 11.62 12.10 -4.66
C PRO A 288 10.11 11.82 -4.58
N ALA A 289 9.61 11.36 -3.44
CA ALA A 289 8.19 11.02 -3.27
C ALA A 289 7.22 12.18 -3.54
N ILE A 290 7.66 13.45 -3.43
CA ILE A 290 6.81 14.61 -3.73
C ILE A 290 6.41 14.68 -5.19
N GLN A 291 7.25 14.19 -6.11
CA GLN A 291 7.02 14.29 -7.56
C GLN A 291 5.75 13.56 -8.01
N GLU A 292 5.39 12.49 -7.28
CA GLU A 292 4.19 11.70 -7.61
C GLU A 292 2.89 12.41 -7.19
N VAL A 293 2.94 13.26 -6.16
CA VAL A 293 1.74 13.80 -5.52
C VAL A 293 1.61 15.32 -5.57
N GLN A 294 2.66 16.08 -5.84
CA GLN A 294 2.69 17.54 -5.74
C GLN A 294 1.53 18.23 -6.49
N PHE A 295 1.21 17.75 -7.67
CA PHE A 295 0.12 18.25 -8.50
C PHE A 295 -1.00 17.24 -8.66
N SER A 296 -1.29 16.48 -7.61
CA SER A 296 -2.35 15.49 -7.57
C SER A 296 -3.41 15.86 -6.53
N ILE A 297 -4.65 15.45 -6.78
CA ILE A 297 -5.80 15.70 -5.91
C ILE A 297 -6.34 14.36 -5.43
N THR A 298 -6.36 14.14 -4.13
CA THR A 298 -7.05 13.00 -3.53
C THR A 298 -8.49 13.40 -3.22
N HIS A 299 -9.45 12.79 -3.92
CA HIS A 299 -10.85 13.18 -3.79
C HIS A 299 -11.68 12.24 -2.90
N ASN A 300 -11.16 11.06 -2.54
CA ASN A 300 -11.87 10.09 -1.70
C ASN A 300 -10.92 9.32 -0.78
N ARG A 301 -11.49 8.70 0.25
CA ARG A 301 -10.81 7.76 1.15
C ARG A 301 -11.69 6.54 1.40
N GLY A 302 -11.08 5.43 1.82
CA GLY A 302 -11.75 4.14 1.97
C GLY A 302 -11.85 3.36 0.66
N CYS A 303 -12.12 2.05 0.75
CA CYS A 303 -12.20 1.20 -0.43
C CYS A 303 -13.16 0.01 -0.21
N PHE A 304 -14.29 0.00 -0.89
CA PHE A 304 -15.23 -1.13 -0.84
C PHE A 304 -14.84 -2.31 -1.75
N GLY A 305 -13.72 -2.18 -2.46
CA GLY A 305 -13.15 -3.26 -3.28
C GLY A 305 -12.76 -4.50 -2.49
N ASN A 306 -12.25 -4.31 -1.28
CA ASN A 306 -11.95 -5.36 -0.29
C ASN A 306 -11.20 -6.56 -0.86
N CYS A 307 -10.16 -6.32 -1.68
CA CYS A 307 -9.31 -7.38 -2.21
C CYS A 307 -8.55 -8.06 -1.06
N ASN A 308 -8.49 -9.39 -1.03
CA ASN A 308 -7.98 -10.18 0.08
C ASN A 308 -6.49 -9.99 0.39
N PHE A 309 -5.71 -9.47 -0.56
CA PHE A 309 -4.27 -9.20 -0.41
C PHE A 309 -3.95 -7.74 -0.05
N CYS A 310 -4.96 -6.85 -0.04
CA CYS A 310 -4.76 -5.42 0.09
C CYS A 310 -5.10 -4.93 1.51
N SER A 311 -4.17 -4.22 2.15
CA SER A 311 -4.37 -3.68 3.49
C SER A 311 -5.15 -2.35 3.53
N ILE A 312 -5.50 -1.76 2.40
CA ILE A 312 -6.22 -0.48 2.35
C ILE A 312 -7.56 -0.57 3.10
N ALA A 313 -8.35 -1.60 2.85
CA ALA A 313 -9.62 -1.78 3.55
C ALA A 313 -9.43 -2.02 5.05
N PHE A 314 -8.34 -2.67 5.45
CA PHE A 314 -7.99 -2.90 6.86
C PHE A 314 -7.52 -1.63 7.58
N HIS A 315 -6.88 -0.70 6.84
CA HIS A 315 -6.37 0.55 7.38
C HIS A 315 -7.38 1.70 7.23
N GLN A 316 -7.92 1.95 6.02
CA GLN A 316 -8.83 3.09 5.77
C GLN A 316 -10.31 2.74 5.95
N GLY A 317 -10.66 1.45 6.05
CA GLY A 317 -12.03 0.99 6.10
C GLY A 317 -12.64 0.72 4.72
N ARG A 318 -13.83 0.10 4.73
CA ARG A 318 -14.60 -0.25 3.52
C ARG A 318 -15.62 0.81 3.15
N THR A 319 -15.89 1.76 4.02
CA THR A 319 -16.77 2.91 3.75
C THR A 319 -15.98 3.96 2.99
N VAL A 320 -16.50 4.36 1.84
CA VAL A 320 -15.89 5.42 1.03
C VAL A 320 -16.53 6.76 1.41
N THR A 321 -15.69 7.72 1.73
CA THR A 321 -16.07 9.13 1.91
C THR A 321 -15.37 9.96 0.83
N SER A 322 -16.14 10.82 0.15
CA SER A 322 -15.64 11.72 -0.89
C SER A 322 -15.63 13.17 -0.39
N ARG A 323 -14.64 13.92 -0.86
CA ARG A 323 -14.62 15.38 -0.72
C ARG A 323 -15.70 16.00 -1.60
N SER A 324 -16.19 17.18 -1.24
CA SER A 324 -17.06 17.95 -2.13
C SER A 324 -16.35 18.30 -3.44
N VAL A 325 -17.12 18.57 -4.47
CA VAL A 325 -16.58 19.06 -5.75
C VAL A 325 -15.88 20.39 -5.54
N GLU A 326 -16.46 21.27 -4.76
CA GLU A 326 -15.97 22.59 -4.41
C GLU A 326 -14.58 22.53 -3.74
N SER A 327 -14.41 21.66 -2.75
CA SER A 327 -13.11 21.44 -2.08
C SER A 327 -12.02 21.00 -3.06
N CYS A 328 -12.33 20.09 -3.99
CA CYS A 328 -11.39 19.66 -5.02
C CYS A 328 -11.06 20.77 -6.02
N LEU A 329 -12.04 21.62 -6.37
CA LEU A 329 -11.82 22.75 -7.27
C LEU A 329 -10.95 23.85 -6.63
N GLU A 330 -11.17 24.15 -5.34
CA GLU A 330 -10.30 25.10 -4.63
C GLU A 330 -8.85 24.60 -4.55
N GLU A 331 -8.67 23.30 -4.30
CA GLU A 331 -7.33 22.70 -4.37
C GLU A 331 -6.73 22.79 -5.78
N ALA A 332 -7.49 22.48 -6.83
CA ALA A 332 -7.02 22.58 -8.20
C ALA A 332 -6.60 24.02 -8.56
N LYS A 333 -7.38 25.02 -8.16
CA LYS A 333 -7.02 26.44 -8.32
C LYS A 333 -5.76 26.80 -7.56
N LEU A 334 -5.56 26.25 -6.35
CA LEU A 334 -4.33 26.43 -5.59
C LEU A 334 -3.13 25.84 -6.35
N LEU A 335 -3.25 24.61 -6.87
CA LEU A 335 -2.18 23.96 -7.63
C LEU A 335 -1.71 24.79 -8.83
N THR A 336 -2.61 25.50 -9.53
CA THR A 336 -2.22 26.34 -10.67
C THR A 336 -1.31 27.50 -10.29
N LYS A 337 -1.28 27.90 -9.01
CA LYS A 337 -0.47 29.00 -8.49
C LYS A 337 0.87 28.55 -7.90
N LEU A 338 1.07 27.23 -7.73
CA LEU A 338 2.30 26.71 -7.14
C LEU A 338 3.49 26.80 -8.10
N PRO A 339 4.70 27.04 -7.57
CA PRO A 339 5.91 27.00 -8.38
C PRO A 339 6.07 25.67 -9.12
N GLY A 340 6.47 25.73 -10.38
CA GLY A 340 6.70 24.52 -11.19
C GLY A 340 5.45 23.93 -11.84
N PHE A 341 4.25 24.45 -11.61
CA PHE A 341 3.04 23.99 -12.29
C PHE A 341 3.11 24.31 -13.80
N LYS A 342 2.99 23.29 -14.64
CA LYS A 342 3.09 23.38 -16.10
C LYS A 342 1.74 23.22 -16.82
N GLY A 343 0.64 23.27 -16.07
CA GLY A 343 -0.72 23.05 -16.58
C GLY A 343 -1.21 21.61 -16.47
N TYR A 344 -0.48 20.72 -15.79
CA TYR A 344 -0.83 19.31 -15.69
C TYR A 344 -1.22 18.95 -14.26
N ILE A 345 -2.45 18.49 -14.08
CA ILE A 345 -2.86 17.80 -12.85
C ILE A 345 -2.57 16.33 -13.07
N HIS A 346 -1.65 15.78 -12.27
CA HIS A 346 -1.08 14.47 -12.50
C HIS A 346 -2.04 13.34 -12.14
N ASP A 347 -2.94 13.56 -11.17
CA ASP A 347 -3.96 12.61 -10.77
C ASP A 347 -5.13 13.33 -10.08
N VAL A 348 -6.35 12.95 -10.40
CA VAL A 348 -7.53 13.19 -9.57
C VAL A 348 -8.00 11.83 -9.10
N GLY A 349 -7.49 11.37 -7.97
CA GLY A 349 -7.54 9.98 -7.60
C GLY A 349 -7.83 9.70 -6.12
N GLY A 350 -7.54 8.46 -5.73
CA GLY A 350 -7.73 7.93 -4.39
C GLY A 350 -7.37 6.45 -4.32
N PRO A 351 -7.75 5.72 -3.24
CA PRO A 351 -7.50 4.28 -3.11
C PRO A 351 -8.06 3.44 -4.29
N SER A 352 -9.16 3.88 -4.87
CA SER A 352 -9.67 3.53 -6.19
C SER A 352 -10.27 4.79 -6.79
N ALA A 353 -9.74 5.25 -7.92
CA ALA A 353 -10.07 6.56 -8.46
C ALA A 353 -11.56 6.72 -8.79
N ASN A 354 -12.21 5.69 -9.28
CA ASN A 354 -13.62 5.73 -9.64
C ASN A 354 -14.60 5.37 -8.50
N PHE A 355 -14.15 5.39 -7.23
CA PHE A 355 -15.02 5.25 -6.08
C PHE A 355 -15.37 6.64 -5.55
N ARG A 356 -16.49 7.18 -6.01
CA ARG A 356 -16.99 8.49 -5.61
C ARG A 356 -18.52 8.44 -5.45
N GLY A 357 -19.05 9.32 -4.61
CA GLY A 357 -20.48 9.44 -4.39
C GLY A 357 -21.08 8.36 -3.52
N ASN A 358 -22.42 8.33 -3.49
CA ASN A 358 -23.19 7.39 -2.68
C ASN A 358 -23.38 6.06 -3.41
N TYR A 359 -22.55 5.08 -3.11
CA TYR A 359 -22.61 3.76 -3.73
C TYR A 359 -23.60 2.80 -3.07
N CYS A 360 -23.99 3.01 -1.82
CA CYS A 360 -24.89 2.11 -1.08
C CYS A 360 -25.50 2.81 0.15
N GLU A 361 -26.83 2.99 0.13
CA GLU A 361 -27.57 3.61 1.23
C GLU A 361 -27.44 2.85 2.55
N LYS A 362 -27.39 1.52 2.51
CA LYS A 362 -27.16 0.72 3.71
C LYS A 362 -25.80 0.99 4.31
N ALA A 363 -24.75 1.00 3.49
CA ALA A 363 -23.37 1.20 3.97
C ALA A 363 -23.21 2.56 4.64
N LYS A 364 -23.88 3.58 4.14
CA LYS A 364 -23.88 4.94 4.70
C LYS A 364 -24.58 5.03 6.06
N LYS A 365 -25.69 4.29 6.26
CA LYS A 365 -26.54 4.40 7.47
C LYS A 365 -26.24 3.36 8.54
N ALA A 366 -25.87 2.15 8.14
CA ALA A 366 -25.78 0.99 9.04
C ALA A 366 -24.48 0.17 8.84
N GLY A 367 -23.54 0.71 8.10
CA GLY A 367 -22.27 0.04 7.82
C GLY A 367 -22.30 -0.98 6.69
N VAL A 368 -21.14 -1.47 6.31
CA VAL A 368 -20.95 -2.45 5.24
C VAL A 368 -21.41 -3.85 5.65
N CYS A 369 -21.69 -4.71 4.68
CA CYS A 369 -22.13 -6.08 4.98
C CYS A 369 -21.00 -6.93 5.57
N LYS A 370 -21.25 -7.65 6.67
CA LYS A 370 -20.26 -8.56 7.32
C LYS A 370 -19.79 -9.67 6.39
N ASN A 371 -20.73 -10.38 5.75
CA ASN A 371 -20.48 -11.61 5.01
C ASN A 371 -20.62 -11.44 3.50
N LYS A 372 -20.44 -10.20 2.99
CA LYS A 372 -20.61 -9.90 1.57
C LYS A 372 -19.59 -8.86 1.11
N ASN A 373 -18.97 -9.13 -0.02
CA ASN A 373 -18.22 -8.12 -0.75
C ASN A 373 -19.15 -7.37 -1.73
N CYS A 374 -18.82 -6.10 -1.97
CA CYS A 374 -19.66 -5.26 -2.83
C CYS A 374 -19.49 -5.57 -4.32
N LEU A 375 -18.30 -6.02 -4.73
CA LEU A 375 -17.91 -6.20 -6.13
C LEU A 375 -17.71 -7.67 -6.54
N THR A 376 -17.48 -8.56 -5.59
CA THR A 376 -17.14 -9.97 -5.86
C THR A 376 -18.00 -10.92 -5.05
N PRO A 377 -18.32 -12.12 -5.59
CA PRO A 377 -17.99 -12.64 -6.94
C PRO A 377 -18.76 -11.94 -8.07
N SER A 378 -19.80 -11.19 -7.75
CA SER A 378 -20.56 -10.32 -8.64
C SER A 378 -20.92 -9.02 -7.93
N ILE A 379 -21.19 -7.97 -8.70
CA ILE A 379 -21.60 -6.68 -8.14
C ILE A 379 -22.92 -6.83 -7.39
N CYS A 380 -22.95 -6.29 -6.16
CA CYS A 380 -24.12 -6.35 -5.29
C CYS A 380 -25.31 -5.64 -5.93
N LYS A 381 -26.47 -6.29 -5.93
CA LYS A 381 -27.72 -5.73 -6.52
C LYS A 381 -28.17 -4.42 -5.86
N ASN A 382 -27.77 -4.17 -4.61
CA ASN A 382 -28.09 -2.94 -3.87
C ASN A 382 -27.10 -1.79 -4.10
N MET A 383 -26.06 -2.00 -4.92
CA MET A 383 -25.15 -0.93 -5.27
C MET A 383 -25.77 -0.01 -6.32
N LYS A 384 -25.67 1.27 -6.06
CA LYS A 384 -25.84 2.31 -7.06
C LYS A 384 -24.49 2.48 -7.78
N VAL A 385 -24.42 2.00 -9.03
CA VAL A 385 -23.25 2.16 -9.88
C VAL A 385 -23.46 3.38 -10.77
N ASP A 386 -22.69 4.41 -10.52
CA ASP A 386 -22.86 5.72 -11.15
C ASP A 386 -21.53 6.48 -11.02
N HIS A 387 -21.07 7.08 -12.11
CA HIS A 387 -19.85 7.88 -12.18
C HIS A 387 -20.13 9.35 -12.53
N GLU A 388 -21.38 9.81 -12.50
CA GLU A 388 -21.76 11.17 -12.92
C GLU A 388 -21.05 12.24 -12.09
N GLU A 389 -21.03 12.10 -10.75
CA GLU A 389 -20.35 13.05 -9.86
C GLU A 389 -18.83 13.11 -10.11
N TYR A 390 -18.20 11.98 -10.44
CA TYR A 390 -16.78 11.95 -10.76
C TYR A 390 -16.52 12.56 -12.15
N LEU A 391 -17.38 12.29 -13.11
CA LEU A 391 -17.33 12.88 -14.44
C LEU A 391 -17.48 14.41 -14.39
N GLU A 392 -18.41 14.90 -13.54
CA GLU A 392 -18.61 16.33 -13.30
C GLU A 392 -17.35 16.96 -12.68
N LEU A 393 -16.77 16.35 -11.66
CA LEU A 393 -15.53 16.80 -11.04
C LEU A 393 -14.41 16.94 -12.08
N LEU A 394 -14.18 15.91 -12.90
CA LEU A 394 -13.14 15.96 -13.93
C LEU A 394 -13.36 17.09 -14.94
N LYS A 395 -14.59 17.26 -15.42
CA LYS A 395 -14.95 18.36 -16.35
C LYS A 395 -14.71 19.74 -15.72
N LYS A 396 -15.11 19.93 -14.46
CA LYS A 396 -14.93 21.21 -13.77
C LYS A 396 -13.45 21.52 -13.51
N VAL A 397 -12.65 20.52 -13.16
CA VAL A 397 -11.20 20.69 -12.97
C VAL A 397 -10.51 21.03 -14.29
N GLU A 398 -10.90 20.41 -15.40
CA GLU A 398 -10.38 20.75 -16.75
C GLU A 398 -10.70 22.19 -17.16
N ALA A 399 -11.81 22.74 -16.72
CA ALA A 399 -12.25 24.09 -17.05
C ALA A 399 -11.51 25.20 -16.27
N ILE A 400 -10.66 24.87 -15.30
CA ILE A 400 -9.92 25.85 -14.49
C ILE A 400 -8.87 26.55 -15.36
N PRO A 401 -8.81 27.88 -15.39
CA PRO A 401 -7.79 28.62 -16.11
C PRO A 401 -6.37 28.19 -15.68
N GLY A 402 -5.51 27.90 -16.66
CA GLY A 402 -4.15 27.40 -16.43
C GLY A 402 -4.03 25.88 -16.42
N VAL A 403 -5.12 25.13 -16.31
CA VAL A 403 -5.11 23.67 -16.46
C VAL A 403 -5.18 23.32 -17.95
N LYS A 404 -4.19 22.60 -18.43
CA LYS A 404 -4.09 22.11 -19.81
C LYS A 404 -4.57 20.66 -19.94
N LYS A 405 -4.30 19.86 -18.92
CA LYS A 405 -4.62 18.43 -18.91
C LYS A 405 -4.80 17.91 -17.49
N VAL A 406 -5.78 17.02 -17.34
CA VAL A 406 -6.05 16.28 -16.10
C VAL A 406 -5.88 14.79 -16.38
N PHE A 407 -5.07 14.10 -15.57
CA PHE A 407 -4.88 12.67 -15.67
C PHE A 407 -5.57 11.93 -14.53
N VAL A 408 -5.92 10.68 -14.78
CA VAL A 408 -6.32 9.70 -13.77
C VAL A 408 -5.29 8.57 -13.81
N ARG A 409 -4.39 8.57 -12.80
CA ARG A 409 -3.28 7.60 -12.68
C ARG A 409 -3.52 6.57 -11.59
N SER A 410 -4.31 6.92 -10.58
CA SER A 410 -4.76 6.00 -9.55
C SER A 410 -5.56 4.85 -10.16
N GLY A 411 -5.47 3.66 -9.54
CA GLY A 411 -6.11 2.46 -10.07
C GLY A 411 -7.62 2.62 -10.24
N LEU A 412 -8.11 2.28 -11.43
CA LEU A 412 -9.54 2.20 -11.73
C LEU A 412 -10.04 0.77 -11.50
N ARG A 413 -11.17 0.64 -10.84
CA ARG A 413 -11.90 -0.63 -10.75
C ARG A 413 -12.68 -0.83 -12.04
N TYR A 414 -12.13 -1.61 -12.93
CA TYR A 414 -12.67 -1.87 -14.27
C TYR A 414 -14.02 -2.62 -14.24
N ASP A 415 -14.24 -3.48 -13.24
CA ASP A 415 -15.50 -4.18 -13.00
C ASP A 415 -16.62 -3.20 -12.61
N TYR A 416 -16.33 -2.25 -11.71
CA TYR A 416 -17.28 -1.21 -11.31
C TYR A 416 -17.57 -0.25 -12.49
N MET A 417 -16.56 0.07 -13.29
CA MET A 417 -16.69 0.90 -14.48
C MET A 417 -17.57 0.23 -15.56
N LEU A 418 -17.43 -1.10 -15.75
CA LEU A 418 -18.26 -1.87 -16.70
C LEU A 418 -19.72 -2.00 -16.27
N ALA A 419 -19.99 -1.90 -14.99
CA ALA A 419 -21.34 -2.05 -14.45
C ALA A 419 -22.15 -0.76 -14.54
N ASP A 420 -21.51 0.36 -14.87
CA ASP A 420 -22.22 1.59 -15.19
C ASP A 420 -22.99 1.41 -16.50
N LYS A 421 -24.27 1.76 -16.45
CA LYS A 421 -25.15 1.69 -17.62
C LYS A 421 -24.89 2.81 -18.61
N ASN A 422 -24.28 3.90 -18.15
CA ASN A 422 -23.88 5.04 -18.97
C ASN A 422 -22.41 4.95 -19.35
N ASP A 423 -22.10 5.01 -20.64
CA ASP A 423 -20.75 4.91 -21.17
C ASP A 423 -19.98 6.25 -21.17
N ASP A 424 -20.64 7.36 -20.79
CA ASP A 424 -20.04 8.71 -20.87
C ASP A 424 -18.76 8.83 -20.06
N PHE A 425 -18.75 8.27 -18.84
CA PHE A 425 -17.56 8.25 -18.00
C PHE A 425 -16.44 7.42 -18.66
N PHE A 426 -16.73 6.23 -19.16
CA PHE A 426 -15.73 5.39 -19.82
C PHE A 426 -15.13 6.11 -21.04
N ARG A 427 -16.00 6.66 -21.90
CA ARG A 427 -15.55 7.42 -23.09
C ARG A 427 -14.72 8.64 -22.71
N LYS A 428 -15.14 9.40 -21.68
CA LYS A 428 -14.39 10.57 -21.20
C LYS A 428 -13.01 10.18 -20.66
N ILE A 429 -12.91 9.11 -19.85
CA ILE A 429 -11.62 8.62 -19.36
C ILE A 429 -10.67 8.28 -20.52
N VAL A 430 -11.12 7.49 -21.48
CA VAL A 430 -10.32 7.10 -22.66
C VAL A 430 -9.97 8.33 -23.50
N LYS A 431 -10.93 9.23 -23.72
CA LYS A 431 -10.73 10.41 -24.56
C LYS A 431 -9.74 11.40 -23.96
N ASP A 432 -9.83 11.72 -22.67
CA ASP A 432 -9.21 12.91 -22.13
C ASP A 432 -8.22 12.65 -20.98
N HIS A 433 -8.34 11.55 -20.25
CA HIS A 433 -7.62 11.35 -18.99
C HIS A 433 -6.57 10.24 -19.03
N VAL A 434 -6.44 9.51 -20.14
CA VAL A 434 -5.41 8.49 -20.38
C VAL A 434 -4.30 9.09 -21.24
N SER A 435 -3.06 9.03 -20.75
CA SER A 435 -1.88 9.60 -21.42
C SER A 435 -1.15 8.63 -22.38
N GLY A 436 -1.89 7.68 -22.98
CA GLY A 436 -1.33 6.62 -23.84
C GLY A 436 -1.37 5.24 -23.19
N GLN A 437 -1.27 5.14 -21.86
CA GLN A 437 -1.36 3.89 -21.13
C GLN A 437 -2.35 3.98 -19.98
N LEU A 438 -3.24 2.99 -19.87
CA LEU A 438 -4.12 2.82 -18.73
C LEU A 438 -3.69 1.59 -17.93
N LYS A 439 -3.31 1.81 -16.67
CA LYS A 439 -2.94 0.73 -15.75
C LYS A 439 -4.20 0.16 -15.11
N VAL A 440 -4.36 -1.15 -15.19
CA VAL A 440 -5.47 -1.89 -14.57
C VAL A 440 -4.95 -3.16 -13.91
N ALA A 441 -5.64 -3.64 -12.90
CA ALA A 441 -5.16 -4.71 -12.05
C ALA A 441 -6.06 -5.96 -12.12
N PRO A 442 -5.97 -6.80 -13.19
CA PRO A 442 -6.63 -8.11 -13.21
C PRO A 442 -6.00 -9.10 -12.21
N GLU A 443 -4.72 -8.96 -11.91
CA GLU A 443 -3.87 -9.73 -11.00
C GLU A 443 -3.51 -11.13 -11.50
N HIS A 444 -4.47 -11.89 -12.02
CA HIS A 444 -4.30 -13.26 -12.53
C HIS A 444 -5.32 -13.56 -13.64
N CYS A 445 -5.21 -14.74 -14.29
CA CYS A 445 -6.22 -15.22 -15.24
C CYS A 445 -7.01 -16.44 -14.74
N SER A 446 -6.43 -17.24 -13.83
CA SER A 446 -7.14 -18.38 -13.24
C SER A 446 -8.25 -17.90 -12.31
N ASN A 447 -9.51 -18.28 -12.61
CA ASN A 447 -10.66 -17.89 -11.81
C ASN A 447 -10.64 -18.46 -10.39
N HIS A 448 -9.97 -19.61 -10.19
CA HIS A 448 -9.73 -20.15 -8.85
C HIS A 448 -8.87 -19.20 -8.00
N VAL A 449 -7.75 -18.74 -8.56
CA VAL A 449 -6.84 -17.79 -7.88
C VAL A 449 -7.52 -16.43 -7.67
N LEU A 450 -8.23 -15.92 -8.67
CA LEU A 450 -8.97 -14.66 -8.59
C LEU A 450 -10.04 -14.68 -7.49
N LYS A 451 -10.74 -15.80 -7.31
CA LYS A 451 -11.69 -15.98 -6.19
C LYS A 451 -11.00 -15.81 -4.84
N LEU A 452 -9.83 -16.46 -4.64
CA LEU A 452 -9.03 -16.33 -3.41
C LEU A 452 -8.41 -14.94 -3.23
N MET A 453 -8.18 -14.20 -4.31
CA MET A 453 -7.76 -12.80 -4.27
C MET A 453 -8.90 -11.83 -3.94
N GLY A 454 -10.16 -12.26 -4.00
CA GLY A 454 -11.32 -11.36 -3.91
C GLY A 454 -11.44 -10.44 -5.12
N LYS A 455 -11.09 -10.95 -6.32
CA LYS A 455 -11.12 -10.23 -7.59
C LYS A 455 -12.24 -10.76 -8.50
N PRO A 456 -12.74 -9.96 -9.45
CA PRO A 456 -13.67 -10.44 -10.46
C PRO A 456 -13.02 -11.47 -11.38
N SER A 457 -13.85 -12.28 -12.05
CA SER A 457 -13.37 -13.27 -13.01
C SER A 457 -12.65 -12.65 -14.20
N ILE A 458 -11.78 -13.44 -14.87
CA ILE A 458 -10.99 -12.97 -16.01
C ILE A 458 -11.87 -12.53 -17.19
N GLU A 459 -13.03 -13.14 -17.37
CA GLU A 459 -14.00 -12.78 -18.42
C GLU A 459 -14.50 -11.33 -18.22
N THR A 460 -14.55 -10.85 -16.98
CA THR A 460 -14.88 -9.44 -16.70
C THR A 460 -13.77 -8.51 -17.21
N TYR A 461 -12.51 -8.89 -17.01
CA TYR A 461 -11.39 -8.13 -17.56
C TYR A 461 -11.37 -8.19 -19.10
N ASP A 462 -11.65 -9.34 -19.71
CA ASP A 462 -11.67 -9.46 -21.16
C ASP A 462 -12.78 -8.61 -21.80
N ARG A 463 -13.96 -8.52 -21.18
CA ARG A 463 -15.03 -7.59 -21.61
C ARG A 463 -14.59 -6.12 -21.48
N PHE A 464 -13.92 -5.77 -20.39
CA PHE A 464 -13.38 -4.41 -20.21
C PHE A 464 -12.36 -4.09 -21.29
N LYS A 465 -11.42 -4.99 -21.54
CA LYS A 465 -10.38 -4.88 -22.59
C LYS A 465 -10.99 -4.66 -23.96
N ALA A 466 -11.98 -5.48 -24.33
CA ALA A 466 -12.67 -5.38 -25.62
C ALA A 466 -13.35 -4.00 -25.76
N LYS A 467 -14.05 -3.54 -24.72
CA LYS A 467 -14.71 -2.23 -24.71
C LYS A 467 -13.72 -1.08 -24.78
N PHE A 468 -12.60 -1.16 -24.05
CA PHE A 468 -11.54 -0.15 -24.07
C PHE A 468 -10.96 0.02 -25.47
N TYR A 469 -10.56 -1.06 -26.14
CA TYR A 469 -9.99 -0.97 -27.48
C TYR A 469 -10.99 -0.52 -28.54
N LYS A 470 -12.27 -0.96 -28.43
CA LYS A 470 -13.33 -0.46 -29.30
C LYS A 470 -13.48 1.07 -29.19
N ILE A 471 -13.55 1.61 -27.97
CA ILE A 471 -13.66 3.06 -27.76
C ILE A 471 -12.39 3.78 -28.25
N THR A 472 -11.21 3.22 -28.01
CA THR A 472 -9.92 3.79 -28.45
C THR A 472 -9.87 3.89 -29.97
N GLU A 473 -10.33 2.84 -30.69
CA GLU A 473 -10.43 2.80 -32.14
C GLU A 473 -11.44 3.84 -32.67
N GLU A 474 -12.65 3.88 -32.09
CA GLU A 474 -13.69 4.87 -32.43
C GLU A 474 -13.20 6.33 -32.27
N LEU A 475 -12.30 6.58 -31.31
CA LEU A 475 -11.71 7.89 -31.05
C LEU A 475 -10.45 8.18 -31.87
N GLY A 476 -9.98 7.23 -32.71
CA GLY A 476 -8.75 7.36 -33.47
C GLY A 476 -7.50 7.53 -32.61
N LYS A 477 -7.46 6.90 -31.42
CA LYS A 477 -6.35 7.06 -30.47
C LYS A 477 -5.46 5.82 -30.44
N GLU A 478 -4.19 6.05 -30.15
CA GLU A 478 -3.20 4.99 -29.91
C GLU A 478 -2.95 4.87 -28.41
N GLN A 479 -3.72 3.99 -27.75
CA GLN A 479 -3.66 3.78 -26.30
C GLN A 479 -3.62 2.27 -25.96
N TYR A 480 -2.97 1.95 -24.83
CA TYR A 480 -2.70 0.57 -24.44
C TYR A 480 -3.10 0.33 -22.98
N LEU A 481 -3.58 -0.90 -22.71
CA LEU A 481 -3.76 -1.38 -21.35
C LEU A 481 -2.46 -1.99 -20.82
N VAL A 482 -2.09 -1.63 -19.61
CA VAL A 482 -0.96 -2.20 -18.87
C VAL A 482 -1.52 -2.99 -17.69
N PRO A 483 -1.66 -4.32 -17.80
CA PRO A 483 -2.18 -5.14 -16.72
C PRO A 483 -1.15 -5.32 -15.61
N TYR A 484 -1.54 -5.06 -14.37
CA TYR A 484 -0.81 -5.49 -13.19
C TYR A 484 -1.13 -6.95 -12.91
N LEU A 485 -0.07 -7.75 -12.70
CA LEU A 485 -0.14 -9.19 -12.50
C LEU A 485 0.68 -9.58 -11.29
N MET A 486 0.20 -10.57 -10.55
CA MET A 486 0.81 -11.05 -9.31
C MET A 486 1.10 -12.55 -9.41
N SER A 487 2.33 -12.94 -9.10
CA SER A 487 2.72 -14.34 -8.95
C SER A 487 2.66 -14.79 -7.50
N SER A 488 2.59 -16.09 -7.28
CA SER A 488 2.79 -16.72 -5.97
C SER A 488 1.78 -16.31 -4.88
N HIS A 489 0.57 -15.87 -5.27
CA HIS A 489 -0.53 -15.68 -4.32
C HIS A 489 -0.96 -17.04 -3.72
N PRO A 490 -1.40 -17.11 -2.44
CA PRO A 490 -2.04 -18.31 -1.92
C PRO A 490 -3.14 -18.82 -2.85
N GLY A 491 -3.13 -20.11 -3.17
CA GLY A 491 -3.97 -20.74 -4.17
C GLY A 491 -3.36 -20.85 -5.56
N SER A 492 -2.32 -20.08 -5.89
CA SER A 492 -1.65 -20.17 -7.21
C SER A 492 -0.68 -21.34 -7.23
N THR A 493 -1.05 -22.38 -7.97
CA THR A 493 -0.20 -23.54 -8.27
C THR A 493 0.68 -23.27 -9.49
N LEU A 494 1.62 -24.18 -9.75
CA LEU A 494 2.42 -24.10 -10.98
C LEU A 494 1.56 -24.24 -12.25
N ALA A 495 0.46 -24.99 -12.19
CA ALA A 495 -0.48 -25.11 -13.29
C ALA A 495 -1.19 -23.76 -13.58
N ASP A 496 -1.64 -23.05 -12.54
CA ASP A 496 -2.24 -21.72 -12.68
C ASP A 496 -1.25 -20.70 -13.26
N ALA A 497 0.02 -20.78 -12.87
CA ALA A 497 1.08 -19.91 -13.42
C ALA A 497 1.37 -20.20 -14.90
N ILE A 498 1.29 -21.47 -15.33
CA ILE A 498 1.39 -21.85 -16.74
C ILE A 498 0.17 -21.37 -17.52
N GLU A 499 -1.03 -21.51 -16.97
CA GLU A 499 -2.25 -20.96 -17.55
C GLU A 499 -2.12 -19.45 -17.80
N LEU A 500 -1.60 -18.72 -16.81
CA LEU A 500 -1.35 -17.29 -16.95
C LEU A 500 -0.31 -16.98 -18.03
N ALA A 501 0.78 -17.74 -18.14
CA ALA A 501 1.77 -17.56 -19.19
C ALA A 501 1.16 -17.78 -20.59
N LEU A 502 0.30 -18.79 -20.75
CA LEU A 502 -0.42 -19.07 -21.99
C LEU A 502 -1.44 -17.97 -22.32
N TYR A 503 -2.19 -17.49 -21.31
CA TYR A 503 -3.11 -16.36 -21.46
C TYR A 503 -2.37 -15.10 -21.96
N LEU A 504 -1.23 -14.77 -21.35
CA LEU A 504 -0.41 -13.64 -21.75
C LEU A 504 0.10 -13.79 -23.19
N LYS A 505 0.58 -14.97 -23.55
CA LYS A 505 1.03 -15.26 -24.90
C LYS A 505 -0.08 -15.10 -25.93
N LYS A 506 -1.24 -15.71 -25.70
CA LYS A 506 -2.43 -15.62 -26.56
C LYS A 506 -2.85 -14.17 -26.79
N ASN A 507 -2.78 -13.34 -25.75
CA ASN A 507 -3.17 -11.94 -25.78
C ASN A 507 -2.03 -10.99 -26.20
N ARG A 508 -0.84 -11.51 -26.55
CA ARG A 508 0.37 -10.74 -26.93
C ARG A 508 0.78 -9.71 -25.87
N ILE A 509 0.63 -10.07 -24.59
CA ILE A 509 0.99 -9.24 -23.46
C ILE A 509 2.36 -9.69 -22.93
N ASN A 510 3.32 -8.79 -22.91
CA ASN A 510 4.67 -9.01 -22.37
C ASN A 510 4.88 -8.09 -21.16
N PRO A 511 4.52 -8.50 -19.93
CA PRO A 511 4.60 -7.63 -18.77
C PRO A 511 6.05 -7.37 -18.38
N GLU A 512 6.46 -6.10 -18.44
CA GLU A 512 7.81 -5.69 -18.01
C GLU A 512 7.94 -5.72 -16.49
N GLN A 513 6.91 -5.25 -15.80
CA GLN A 513 6.82 -5.25 -14.34
C GLN A 513 5.86 -6.35 -13.87
N VAL A 514 6.34 -7.19 -12.98
CA VAL A 514 5.55 -8.23 -12.32
C VAL A 514 5.76 -8.14 -10.82
N GLN A 515 4.70 -8.41 -10.06
CA GLN A 515 4.73 -8.42 -8.61
C GLN A 515 4.65 -9.86 -8.09
N ASP A 516 5.45 -10.17 -7.10
CA ASP A 516 5.23 -11.37 -6.30
C ASP A 516 4.30 -11.01 -5.14
N PHE A 517 3.45 -11.95 -4.73
CA PHE A 517 2.62 -11.76 -3.56
C PHE A 517 3.49 -11.41 -2.34
N TYR A 518 3.16 -10.30 -1.70
CA TYR A 518 3.83 -9.80 -0.51
C TYR A 518 2.91 -9.98 0.70
N PRO A 519 3.23 -10.87 1.66
CA PRO A 519 2.40 -11.07 2.83
C PRO A 519 2.35 -9.83 3.73
N THR A 520 1.35 -8.99 3.52
CA THR A 520 1.12 -7.78 4.32
C THR A 520 0.25 -8.13 5.54
N PRO A 521 0.65 -7.81 6.77
CA PRO A 521 -0.15 -8.08 7.96
C PRO A 521 -1.56 -7.47 7.87
N GLY A 522 -2.54 -8.14 8.48
CA GLY A 522 -3.94 -7.70 8.48
C GLY A 522 -4.72 -7.98 7.19
N THR A 523 -4.20 -8.82 6.29
CA THR A 523 -4.88 -9.22 5.06
C THR A 523 -5.28 -10.70 5.08
N ALA A 524 -6.40 -11.04 4.44
CA ALA A 524 -6.87 -12.42 4.34
C ALA A 524 -5.87 -13.32 3.59
N SER A 525 -5.23 -12.79 2.55
CA SER A 525 -4.20 -13.53 1.81
C SER A 525 -2.96 -13.83 2.66
N THR A 526 -2.59 -12.96 3.60
CA THR A 526 -1.52 -13.25 4.55
C THR A 526 -1.93 -14.30 5.58
N CYS A 527 -3.19 -14.27 6.01
CA CYS A 527 -3.75 -15.34 6.84
C CYS A 527 -3.67 -16.69 6.10
N MET A 528 -4.14 -16.77 4.85
CA MET A 528 -4.02 -17.96 4.00
C MET A 528 -2.55 -18.40 3.84
N PHE A 529 -1.64 -17.44 3.61
CA PHE A 529 -0.21 -17.73 3.42
C PHE A 529 0.42 -18.40 4.64
N TRP A 530 0.10 -17.93 5.84
CA TRP A 530 0.59 -18.51 7.08
C TRP A 530 -0.07 -19.83 7.40
N THR A 531 -1.41 -19.87 7.39
CA THR A 531 -2.20 -20.98 7.91
C THR A 531 -2.37 -22.12 6.91
N GLY A 532 -2.40 -21.83 5.61
CA GLY A 532 -2.84 -22.76 4.57
C GLY A 532 -4.37 -22.98 4.58
N LEU A 533 -5.13 -22.06 5.20
CA LEU A 533 -6.59 -22.13 5.31
C LEU A 533 -7.21 -20.84 4.81
N ASP A 534 -8.33 -20.94 4.12
CA ASP A 534 -9.20 -19.79 3.86
C ASP A 534 -9.92 -19.43 5.18
N PRO A 535 -9.69 -18.24 5.75
CA PRO A 535 -10.28 -17.87 7.05
C PRO A 535 -11.81 -17.73 7.01
N PHE A 536 -12.41 -17.62 5.83
CA PHE A 536 -13.86 -17.46 5.67
C PHE A 536 -14.60 -18.77 5.50
N THR A 537 -14.00 -19.76 4.82
CA THR A 537 -14.62 -21.07 4.54
C THR A 537 -14.03 -22.20 5.39
N GLY A 538 -12.80 -22.06 5.89
CA GLY A 538 -12.05 -23.13 6.56
C GLY A 538 -11.41 -24.15 5.61
N GLU A 539 -11.58 -23.98 4.30
CA GLU A 539 -11.01 -24.85 3.29
C GLU A 539 -9.49 -24.72 3.22
N THR A 540 -8.82 -25.83 2.90
CA THR A 540 -7.36 -25.84 2.70
C THR A 540 -7.00 -25.09 1.41
N VAL A 541 -6.00 -24.21 1.52
CA VAL A 541 -5.46 -23.41 0.40
C VAL A 541 -4.01 -23.81 0.17
N PHE A 542 -3.67 -24.13 -1.07
CA PHE A 542 -2.28 -24.33 -1.48
C PHE A 542 -1.48 -23.04 -1.29
N VAL A 543 -0.26 -23.14 -0.78
CA VAL A 543 0.61 -21.97 -0.57
C VAL A 543 1.98 -22.22 -1.19
N PRO A 544 2.40 -21.44 -2.20
CA PRO A 544 3.74 -21.54 -2.78
C PRO A 544 4.78 -20.96 -1.81
N LYS A 545 5.25 -21.77 -0.84
CA LYS A 545 6.27 -21.35 0.14
C LYS A 545 7.69 -21.60 -0.34
N ASP A 546 7.89 -22.63 -1.18
CA ASP A 546 9.21 -22.98 -1.70
C ASP A 546 9.77 -21.86 -2.59
N TYR A 547 11.05 -21.53 -2.35
CA TYR A 547 11.74 -20.46 -3.09
C TYR A 547 11.81 -20.77 -4.60
N GLU A 548 12.10 -22.02 -4.96
CA GLU A 548 12.22 -22.41 -6.36
C GLU A 548 10.87 -22.35 -7.09
N GLU A 549 9.79 -22.73 -6.41
CA GLU A 549 8.45 -22.61 -6.96
C GLU A 549 8.04 -21.15 -7.19
N LYS A 550 8.28 -20.26 -6.22
CA LYS A 550 8.06 -18.82 -6.40
C LYS A 550 8.85 -18.27 -7.59
N ARG A 551 10.12 -18.67 -7.70
CA ARG A 551 10.99 -18.28 -8.82
C ARG A 551 10.46 -18.78 -10.14
N GLN A 552 9.92 -20.02 -10.19
CA GLN A 552 9.32 -20.60 -11.38
C GLN A 552 8.03 -19.89 -11.78
N GLN A 553 7.12 -19.62 -10.84
CA GLN A 553 5.89 -18.88 -11.10
C GLN A 553 6.19 -17.47 -11.64
N ARG A 554 7.16 -16.77 -11.04
CA ARG A 554 7.60 -15.46 -11.51
C ARG A 554 8.21 -15.50 -12.91
N ALA A 555 9.05 -16.49 -13.20
CA ALA A 555 9.67 -16.66 -14.50
C ALA A 555 8.63 -16.92 -15.60
N LEU A 556 7.57 -17.66 -15.30
CA LEU A 556 6.45 -17.92 -16.22
C LEU A 556 5.71 -16.63 -16.59
N LEU A 557 5.56 -15.65 -15.69
CA LEU A 557 5.00 -14.34 -16.03
C LEU A 557 5.84 -13.57 -17.07
N GLN A 558 7.14 -13.81 -17.07
CA GLN A 558 8.09 -13.18 -18.00
C GLN A 558 8.79 -14.23 -18.88
N TRP A 559 8.03 -15.25 -19.32
CA TRP A 559 8.50 -16.39 -20.09
C TRP A 559 9.27 -15.99 -21.35
N TYR A 560 8.96 -14.86 -21.93
CA TYR A 560 9.58 -14.35 -23.17
C TYR A 560 11.03 -13.85 -22.98
N LYS A 561 11.45 -13.56 -21.73
CA LYS A 561 12.81 -13.10 -21.44
C LYS A 561 13.81 -14.25 -21.50
N PRO A 562 14.91 -14.13 -22.29
CA PRO A 562 15.91 -15.20 -22.43
C PRO A 562 16.46 -15.71 -21.09
N ASP A 563 16.71 -14.83 -20.12
CA ASP A 563 17.24 -15.17 -18.80
C ASP A 563 16.30 -16.10 -18.01
N ASN A 564 15.01 -16.11 -18.32
CA ASN A 564 14.02 -16.95 -17.66
C ASN A 564 13.87 -18.33 -18.33
N HIS A 565 14.37 -18.54 -19.56
CA HIS A 565 14.08 -19.73 -20.35
C HIS A 565 14.45 -21.04 -19.65
N ASP A 566 15.60 -21.09 -18.94
CA ASP A 566 16.00 -22.31 -18.20
C ASP A 566 15.08 -22.58 -17.02
N THR A 567 14.65 -21.53 -16.31
CA THR A 567 13.70 -21.64 -15.19
C THR A 567 12.32 -22.07 -15.69
N VAL A 568 11.86 -21.50 -16.80
CA VAL A 568 10.58 -21.86 -17.43
C VAL A 568 10.61 -23.32 -17.90
N ARG A 569 11.71 -23.82 -18.53
CA ARG A 569 11.84 -25.23 -18.89
C ARG A 569 11.72 -26.15 -17.67
N LYS A 570 12.43 -25.83 -16.57
CA LYS A 570 12.33 -26.58 -15.31
C LYS A 570 10.90 -26.59 -14.76
N ALA A 571 10.22 -25.46 -14.79
CA ALA A 571 8.82 -25.34 -14.39
C ALA A 571 7.90 -26.24 -15.23
N LEU A 572 8.07 -26.23 -16.54
CA LEU A 572 7.28 -27.05 -17.46
C LEU A 572 7.55 -28.55 -17.27
N TYR A 573 8.81 -28.96 -17.05
CA TYR A 573 9.13 -30.36 -16.71
C TYR A 573 8.49 -30.78 -15.39
N ARG A 574 8.58 -29.93 -14.34
CA ARG A 574 7.98 -30.21 -13.02
C ARG A 574 6.45 -30.36 -13.10
N ALA A 575 5.82 -29.57 -13.97
CA ALA A 575 4.37 -29.60 -14.19
C ALA A 575 3.89 -30.65 -15.21
N GLY A 576 4.80 -31.46 -15.81
CA GLY A 576 4.44 -32.41 -16.84
C GLY A 576 3.99 -31.80 -18.17
N ARG A 577 4.35 -30.52 -18.41
CA ARG A 577 3.94 -29.76 -19.60
C ARG A 577 5.06 -29.55 -20.61
N GLN A 578 5.78 -30.65 -20.92
CA GLN A 578 6.83 -30.66 -21.94
C GLN A 578 6.32 -30.32 -23.36
N ASP A 579 5.03 -30.51 -23.60
CA ASP A 579 4.31 -30.07 -24.81
C ASP A 579 4.51 -28.58 -25.14
N LEU A 580 4.78 -27.76 -24.10
CA LEU A 580 5.03 -26.33 -24.24
C LEU A 580 6.50 -25.94 -24.47
N ILE A 581 7.38 -26.96 -24.65
CA ILE A 581 8.80 -26.78 -25.01
C ILE A 581 8.98 -27.18 -26.47
N GLY A 582 9.16 -26.23 -27.37
CA GLY A 582 9.26 -26.51 -28.78
C GLY A 582 9.32 -25.27 -29.65
N PHE A 583 9.04 -25.44 -30.92
CA PHE A 583 9.02 -24.37 -31.93
C PHE A 583 7.59 -24.03 -32.40
N GLY A 584 6.60 -24.74 -31.89
CA GLY A 584 5.20 -24.53 -32.26
C GLY A 584 4.64 -23.21 -31.70
N PRO A 585 3.52 -22.72 -32.25
CA PRO A 585 2.91 -21.46 -31.85
C PRO A 585 2.46 -21.42 -30.37
N ASP A 586 2.17 -22.59 -29.80
CA ASP A 586 1.72 -22.70 -28.41
C ASP A 586 2.88 -22.88 -27.42
N CYS A 587 4.11 -23.21 -27.91
CA CYS A 587 5.26 -23.42 -27.05
C CYS A 587 5.74 -22.11 -26.39
N LEU A 588 6.01 -22.13 -25.08
CA LEU A 588 6.51 -20.98 -24.33
C LEU A 588 8.01 -20.76 -24.54
N VAL A 589 8.80 -21.84 -24.61
CA VAL A 589 10.26 -21.77 -24.74
C VAL A 589 10.76 -22.82 -25.72
N LYS A 590 11.91 -22.52 -26.37
CA LYS A 590 12.59 -23.47 -27.24
C LYS A 590 13.31 -24.56 -26.43
N PRO A 591 13.52 -25.76 -26.97
CA PRO A 591 14.38 -26.76 -26.37
C PRO A 591 15.79 -26.21 -26.13
N ARG A 592 16.49 -26.74 -25.13
CA ARG A 592 17.90 -26.41 -24.91
C ARG A 592 18.73 -27.02 -26.04
N VAL A 593 19.36 -26.20 -26.85
CA VAL A 593 20.37 -26.66 -27.79
C VAL A 593 21.61 -26.96 -26.97
N LEU A 594 21.91 -28.23 -26.72
CA LEU A 594 23.22 -28.64 -26.25
C LEU A 594 24.23 -28.23 -27.32
N ALA A 595 25.20 -27.42 -27.00
CA ALA A 595 26.32 -27.13 -27.87
C ALA A 595 26.95 -28.49 -28.23
N LYS A 596 26.88 -28.90 -29.52
CA LYS A 596 27.67 -30.04 -29.99
C LYS A 596 29.10 -29.71 -29.61
N GLU A 597 29.75 -30.58 -28.82
CA GLU A 597 31.19 -30.56 -28.63
C GLU A 597 31.81 -30.47 -30.02
N ARG A 598 32.43 -29.37 -30.33
CA ARG A 598 33.31 -29.31 -31.51
C ARG A 598 34.48 -30.21 -31.19
N SER A 599 34.41 -31.45 -31.73
CA SER A 599 35.57 -32.32 -31.80
C SER A 599 36.65 -31.57 -32.57
N TYR A 600 37.63 -31.08 -31.87
CA TYR A 600 38.87 -30.61 -32.47
C TYR A 600 39.59 -31.83 -33.08
N GLY A 601 39.31 -32.08 -34.37
CA GLY A 601 40.17 -32.92 -35.19
C GLY A 601 41.54 -32.21 -35.28
N LYS A 602 42.54 -32.80 -34.63
CA LYS A 602 43.96 -32.47 -34.90
C LYS A 602 44.21 -32.62 -36.39
N LYS A 603 44.47 -31.52 -37.07
CA LYS A 603 45.24 -31.52 -38.34
C LYS A 603 46.56 -30.88 -38.06
N ASP A 604 47.59 -31.74 -37.99
CA ASP A 604 48.99 -31.34 -38.15
C ASP A 604 49.16 -30.67 -39.51
N THR A 605 49.60 -29.42 -39.52
CA THR A 605 50.29 -28.87 -40.68
C THR A 605 51.37 -27.87 -40.20
N LYS A 606 52.56 -28.20 -40.62
CA LYS A 606 53.87 -27.56 -40.58
C LYS A 606 53.85 -26.03 -40.60
N LYS A 607 54.72 -25.47 -39.75
CA LYS A 607 55.24 -24.08 -39.82
C LYS A 607 55.86 -23.76 -41.17
N PRO A 608 55.84 -22.50 -41.61
CA PRO A 608 57.00 -21.81 -42.13
C PRO A 608 57.40 -20.59 -41.27
N GLN A 609 58.71 -20.44 -41.24
CA GLN A 609 59.43 -19.37 -40.55
C GLN A 609 59.29 -17.99 -41.22
N GLY A 610 59.29 -16.95 -40.41
CA GLY A 610 60.04 -15.74 -40.63
C GLY A 610 59.34 -14.55 -41.28
N LYS A 611 59.14 -13.48 -40.48
CA LYS A 611 59.82 -12.19 -40.64
C LYS A 611 59.28 -11.16 -39.60
N THR A 612 60.22 -10.66 -38.83
CA THR A 612 60.16 -9.45 -37.99
C THR A 612 59.89 -8.19 -38.81
N LEU A 613 59.15 -7.25 -38.20
CA LEU A 613 59.21 -5.77 -38.30
C LEU A 613 57.86 -5.22 -37.84
N GLY A 614 57.74 -4.38 -36.87
CA GLY A 614 58.16 -3.10 -36.55
C GLY A 614 57.17 -2.49 -35.57
N LYS A 615 57.61 -2.08 -34.39
CA LYS A 615 56.83 -1.25 -33.42
C LYS A 615 56.54 0.13 -33.99
N LYS A 616 55.32 0.66 -33.75
CA LYS A 616 55.12 2.11 -33.55
C LYS A 616 53.95 2.41 -32.63
N PRO A 617 53.92 3.58 -31.96
CA PRO A 617 53.40 3.66 -30.60
C PRO A 617 52.04 4.37 -30.45
N MET A 618 51.51 4.28 -29.21
CA MET A 618 50.32 4.96 -28.67
C MET A 618 50.32 6.47 -28.94
N LYS A 619 49.13 7.00 -29.24
CA LYS A 619 48.77 8.40 -28.92
C LYS A 619 47.56 8.44 -28.00
N LYS A 620 47.81 8.95 -26.79
CA LYS A 620 46.75 9.53 -25.90
C LYS A 620 46.19 10.80 -26.52
N LYS A 621 44.86 11.02 -26.41
CA LYS A 621 44.21 12.32 -26.25
C LYS A 621 42.92 12.08 -25.47
N ARG A 622 42.90 12.74 -24.39
CA ARG A 622 42.19 13.81 -23.66
C ARG A 622 40.68 13.55 -23.57
#